data_bf6e7b167e0e14129b979f8fe9f7d7e0
#
_entry.id   bf6e7b167e0e14129b979f8fe9f7d7e0
#
_cell.length_a   1.000
_cell.length_b   1.000
_cell.length_c   1.000
_cell.angle_alpha   90.00
_cell.angle_beta   90.00
_cell.angle_gamma   90.00
#
_symmetry.space_group_name_H-M   'P 1'
#
loop_
_entity.id
_entity.type
_entity.pdbx_description
1 polymer ?
#
loop_
_entity_poly.entity_id
_entity_poly.type
_entity_poly.pdbx_seq_one_letter_code
_entity_poly.pdbx_strand_id
1 'polypeptide(L)'
;MVFRMARSNIHVSCSSSACGVAILISPEIDIVVHSVDTDSDGRFILLNTTFEGQNLIIVNIYSPTKDKPSLQKEFLNFVHEKLIVYMDKHILLGGDFNICLQPEVDKKGGAIEKQSESALLIEAMMDEIDLVDSWRLFNPDSPRREMTRNGNPD
;
A
#
# COMPACT_ATOMS: atom_id res chain seq x y z
N MET A 1 16.16 -7.03 -20.34
CA MET A 1 15.01 -7.48 -21.15
C MET A 1 13.88 -6.54 -20.85
N VAL A 2 13.47 -5.69 -21.77
CA VAL A 2 12.40 -4.69 -21.55
C VAL A 2 11.10 -5.32 -22.04
N PHE A 3 10.15 -5.52 -21.13
CA PHE A 3 8.81 -5.99 -21.50
C PHE A 3 7.91 -4.78 -21.76
N ARG A 4 7.61 -4.49 -23.02
CA ARG A 4 6.49 -3.62 -23.36
C ARG A 4 5.22 -4.49 -23.35
N MET A 5 4.49 -4.46 -22.25
CA MET A 5 3.20 -5.14 -22.17
C MET A 5 2.11 -4.23 -22.73
N ALA A 6 1.69 -4.48 -23.95
CA ALA A 6 0.45 -3.96 -24.49
C ALA A 6 -0.71 -4.66 -23.76
N ARG A 7 -1.50 -3.91 -22.95
CA ARG A 7 -2.71 -4.35 -22.23
C ARG A 7 -2.43 -5.40 -21.14
N SER A 8 -1.88 -5.02 -20.00
CA SER A 8 -1.62 -5.99 -18.95
C SER A 8 -2.12 -5.54 -17.58
N ASN A 9 -3.11 -6.25 -17.10
CA ASN A 9 -3.43 -6.27 -15.69
C ASN A 9 -2.41 -7.18 -15.00
N ILE A 10 -1.68 -6.66 -14.02
CA ILE A 10 -0.76 -7.45 -13.21
C ILE A 10 -1.46 -7.78 -11.91
N HIS A 11 -1.66 -9.05 -11.64
CA HIS A 11 -2.27 -9.51 -10.40
C HIS A 11 -1.46 -10.65 -9.81
N VAL A 12 -1.47 -10.74 -8.49
CA VAL A 12 -0.98 -11.89 -7.73
C VAL A 12 -2.10 -12.34 -6.82
N SER A 13 -2.32 -13.64 -6.76
CA SER A 13 -3.29 -14.26 -5.85
C SER A 13 -2.59 -15.36 -5.06
N CYS A 14 -2.94 -15.47 -3.79
CA CYS A 14 -2.52 -16.63 -3.02
C CYS A 14 -3.32 -17.89 -3.42
N SER A 15 -2.84 -19.05 -2.96
CA SER A 15 -3.51 -20.34 -3.19
C SER A 15 -4.87 -20.48 -2.48
N SER A 16 -5.21 -19.56 -1.57
CA SER A 16 -6.52 -19.48 -0.92
C SER A 16 -7.37 -18.39 -1.60
N SER A 17 -8.65 -18.64 -1.80
CA SER A 17 -9.60 -17.73 -2.45
C SER A 17 -9.85 -16.40 -1.72
N ALA A 18 -9.13 -16.12 -0.65
CA ALA A 18 -9.40 -15.01 0.29
C ALA A 18 -8.38 -13.87 0.25
N CYS A 19 -7.30 -13.96 -0.52
CA CYS A 19 -6.30 -12.89 -0.63
C CYS A 19 -5.80 -12.74 -2.05
N GLY A 20 -5.37 -11.54 -2.38
CA GLY A 20 -4.81 -11.20 -3.67
C GLY A 20 -4.75 -9.70 -3.83
N VAL A 21 -3.70 -9.20 -4.46
CA VAL A 21 -3.54 -7.80 -4.86
C VAL A 21 -3.36 -7.70 -6.36
N ALA A 22 -3.80 -6.60 -6.94
CA ALA A 22 -3.67 -6.35 -8.37
C ALA A 22 -3.30 -4.90 -8.62
N ILE A 23 -2.53 -4.66 -9.67
CA ILE A 23 -2.30 -3.33 -10.24
C ILE A 23 -2.85 -3.35 -11.66
N LEU A 24 -3.82 -2.49 -11.92
CA LEU A 24 -4.46 -2.34 -13.21
C LEU A 24 -3.94 -1.05 -13.86
N ILE A 25 -3.35 -1.17 -15.03
CA ILE A 25 -2.81 -0.04 -15.77
C ILE A 25 -3.64 0.14 -17.05
N SER A 26 -4.20 1.35 -17.22
CA SER A 26 -4.91 1.69 -18.45
C SER A 26 -3.99 1.52 -19.66
N PRO A 27 -4.48 0.95 -20.77
CA PRO A 27 -3.72 0.83 -22.01
C PRO A 27 -3.35 2.19 -22.64
N GLU A 28 -3.97 3.27 -22.19
CA GLU A 28 -3.71 4.64 -22.65
C GLU A 28 -2.51 5.26 -21.92
N ILE A 29 -2.07 4.67 -20.79
CA ILE A 29 -0.90 5.13 -20.05
C ILE A 29 0.37 4.53 -20.67
N ASP A 30 1.26 5.40 -21.14
CA ASP A 30 2.57 4.98 -21.66
C ASP A 30 3.55 4.78 -20.50
N ILE A 31 3.53 3.59 -19.95
CA ILE A 31 4.38 3.16 -18.84
C ILE A 31 5.21 1.94 -19.26
N VAL A 32 6.49 1.94 -18.92
CA VAL A 32 7.41 0.83 -19.17
C VAL A 32 7.63 0.07 -17.86
N VAL A 33 7.24 -1.19 -17.80
CA VAL A 33 7.49 -2.07 -16.64
C VAL A 33 8.81 -2.80 -16.86
N HIS A 34 9.77 -2.61 -15.95
CA HIS A 34 11.10 -3.23 -15.99
C HIS A 34 11.14 -4.54 -15.22
N SER A 35 10.52 -4.58 -14.05
CA SER A 35 10.41 -5.79 -13.23
C SER A 35 9.16 -5.78 -12.37
N VAL A 36 8.76 -7.00 -11.98
CA VAL A 36 7.65 -7.26 -11.05
C VAL A 36 8.22 -8.07 -9.90
N ASP A 37 7.99 -7.63 -8.67
CA ASP A 37 8.32 -8.38 -7.45
C ASP A 37 7.03 -8.69 -6.69
N THR A 38 6.93 -9.87 -6.09
CA THR A 38 5.73 -10.35 -5.42
C THR A 38 6.11 -11.21 -4.23
N ASP A 39 5.22 -11.31 -3.23
CA ASP A 39 5.36 -12.29 -2.16
C ASP A 39 4.68 -13.62 -2.51
N SER A 40 4.95 -14.66 -1.70
CA SER A 40 4.32 -15.98 -1.85
C SER A 40 2.87 -16.02 -1.39
N ASP A 41 2.45 -15.05 -0.58
CA ASP A 41 1.13 -15.02 0.05
C ASP A 41 0.11 -14.20 -0.74
N GLY A 42 0.53 -13.61 -1.87
CA GLY A 42 -0.33 -12.78 -2.73
C GLY A 42 -0.76 -11.48 -2.10
N ARG A 43 0.03 -10.94 -1.16
CA ARG A 43 -0.26 -9.73 -0.39
C ARG A 43 0.54 -8.52 -0.83
N PHE A 44 1.50 -8.71 -1.72
CA PHE A 44 2.44 -7.69 -2.14
C PHE A 44 2.71 -7.78 -3.64
N ILE A 45 2.60 -6.65 -4.34
CA ILE A 45 3.10 -6.46 -5.71
C ILE A 45 3.91 -5.16 -5.72
N LEU A 46 5.09 -5.22 -6.31
CA LEU A 46 5.91 -4.06 -6.63
C LEU A 46 6.24 -4.07 -8.13
N LEU A 47 5.97 -2.98 -8.80
CA LEU A 47 6.38 -2.71 -10.17
C LEU A 47 7.48 -1.68 -10.17
N ASN A 48 8.65 -2.02 -10.73
CA ASN A 48 9.66 -1.04 -11.08
C ASN A 48 9.38 -0.57 -12.51
N THR A 49 9.11 0.72 -12.67
CA THR A 49 8.62 1.27 -13.93
C THR A 49 9.34 2.56 -14.32
N THR A 50 9.19 2.93 -15.59
CA THR A 50 9.44 4.30 -16.08
C THR A 50 8.13 4.88 -16.61
N PHE A 51 7.76 6.03 -16.09
CA PHE A 51 6.61 6.82 -16.50
C PHE A 51 7.05 8.26 -16.80
N GLU A 52 6.73 8.79 -17.96
CA GLU A 52 7.14 10.14 -18.40
C GLU A 52 8.66 10.42 -18.24
N GLY A 53 9.49 9.40 -18.47
CA GLY A 53 10.93 9.50 -18.32
C GLY A 53 11.46 9.44 -16.88
N GLN A 54 10.58 9.33 -15.89
CA GLN A 54 10.93 9.23 -14.46
C GLN A 54 10.84 7.78 -13.98
N ASN A 55 11.74 7.41 -13.06
CA ASN A 55 11.62 6.12 -12.38
C ASN A 55 10.48 6.19 -11.35
N LEU A 56 9.51 5.29 -11.49
CA LEU A 56 8.35 5.19 -10.61
C LEU A 56 8.20 3.75 -10.10
N ILE A 57 8.21 3.60 -8.80
CA ILE A 57 7.94 2.34 -8.11
C ILE A 57 6.47 2.35 -7.70
N ILE A 58 5.69 1.40 -8.20
CA ILE A 58 4.26 1.27 -7.86
C ILE A 58 4.08 0.03 -7.00
N VAL A 59 3.50 0.19 -5.84
CA VAL A 59 3.31 -0.89 -4.87
C VAL A 59 1.87 -0.97 -4.43
N ASN A 60 1.31 -2.18 -4.42
CA ASN A 60 0.01 -2.45 -3.84
C ASN A 60 0.14 -3.58 -2.80
N ILE A 61 -0.42 -3.35 -1.62
CA ILE A 61 -0.35 -4.28 -0.49
C ILE A 61 -1.74 -4.61 0.07
N TYR A 62 -1.83 -5.81 0.67
CA TYR A 62 -2.93 -6.24 1.52
C TYR A 62 -2.37 -6.76 2.85
N SER A 63 -2.24 -5.88 3.83
CA SER A 63 -1.64 -6.20 5.12
C SER A 63 -2.50 -7.21 5.90
N PRO A 64 -1.88 -8.10 6.70
CA PRO A 64 -2.59 -8.88 7.70
C PRO A 64 -3.43 -7.98 8.62
N THR A 65 -4.53 -8.53 9.13
CA THR A 65 -5.46 -7.83 10.00
C THR A 65 -4.92 -7.68 11.43
N LYS A 66 -5.47 -6.73 12.18
CA LYS A 66 -5.06 -6.37 13.55
C LYS A 66 -5.16 -7.52 14.58
N ASP A 67 -5.93 -8.56 14.29
CA ASP A 67 -6.03 -9.77 15.12
C ASP A 67 -4.79 -10.69 15.02
N LYS A 68 -3.88 -10.39 14.09
CA LYS A 68 -2.60 -11.08 13.89
C LYS A 68 -1.41 -10.12 13.96
N PRO A 69 -1.16 -9.47 15.10
CA PRO A 69 -0.21 -8.35 15.20
C PRO A 69 1.24 -8.74 14.86
N SER A 70 1.68 -9.93 15.21
CA SER A 70 3.04 -10.39 14.87
C SER A 70 3.21 -10.55 13.37
N LEU A 71 2.24 -11.20 12.70
CA LEU A 71 2.26 -11.37 11.24
C LEU A 71 2.17 -10.02 10.50
N GLN A 72 1.38 -9.09 11.05
CA GLN A 72 1.28 -7.75 10.50
C GLN A 72 2.62 -7.01 10.57
N LYS A 73 3.32 -7.08 11.72
CA LYS A 73 4.64 -6.47 11.88
C LYS A 73 5.70 -7.10 10.97
N GLU A 74 5.74 -8.42 10.86
CA GLU A 74 6.64 -9.12 9.93
C GLU A 74 6.39 -8.67 8.48
N PHE A 75 5.14 -8.58 8.08
CA PHE A 75 4.78 -8.14 6.75
C PHE A 75 5.18 -6.68 6.48
N LEU A 76 4.97 -5.78 7.45
CA LEU A 76 5.39 -4.37 7.31
C LEU A 76 6.91 -4.21 7.23
N ASN A 77 7.66 -4.97 8.01
CA ASN A 77 9.12 -5.00 7.91
C ASN A 77 9.58 -5.52 6.54
N PHE A 78 8.94 -6.57 6.02
CA PHE A 78 9.19 -7.05 4.66
C PHE A 78 8.90 -5.96 3.61
N VAL A 79 7.78 -5.24 3.71
CA VAL A 79 7.46 -4.12 2.80
C VAL A 79 8.53 -3.04 2.89
N HIS A 80 8.95 -2.67 4.10
CA HIS A 80 10.01 -1.68 4.33
C HIS A 80 11.34 -2.11 3.68
N GLU A 81 11.80 -3.35 3.89
CA GLU A 81 13.00 -3.90 3.26
C GLU A 81 12.95 -3.86 1.73
N LYS A 82 11.76 -4.06 1.16
CA LYS A 82 11.55 -3.97 -0.30
C LYS A 82 11.59 -2.54 -0.81
N LEU A 83 11.17 -1.57 -0.02
CA LEU A 83 11.06 -0.16 -0.44
C LEU A 83 12.35 0.64 -0.21
N ILE A 84 13.10 0.35 0.85
CA ILE A 84 14.29 1.12 1.23
C ILE A 84 15.35 1.18 0.11
N VAL A 85 15.42 0.16 -0.74
CA VAL A 85 16.36 0.11 -1.88
C VAL A 85 15.99 1.07 -3.01
N TYR A 86 14.80 1.69 -2.93
CA TYR A 86 14.26 2.63 -3.90
C TYR A 86 14.04 4.03 -3.31
N MET A 87 14.64 4.34 -2.15
CA MET A 87 14.46 5.63 -1.46
C MET A 87 14.87 6.85 -2.29
N ASP A 88 15.67 6.65 -3.35
CA ASP A 88 16.08 7.69 -4.31
C ASP A 88 15.11 7.85 -5.49
N LYS A 89 13.98 7.14 -5.50
CA LYS A 89 13.01 7.10 -6.59
C LYS A 89 11.64 7.57 -6.15
N HIS A 90 10.79 7.89 -7.11
CA HIS A 90 9.39 8.15 -6.82
C HIS A 90 8.68 6.84 -6.45
N ILE A 91 8.01 6.82 -5.30
CA ILE A 91 7.28 5.66 -4.81
C ILE A 91 5.80 6.01 -4.69
N LEU A 92 4.94 5.17 -5.27
CA LEU A 92 3.50 5.18 -5.08
C LEU A 92 3.11 3.91 -4.34
N LEU A 93 2.88 4.02 -3.03
CA LEU A 93 2.47 2.91 -2.17
C LEU A 93 0.98 3.04 -1.86
N GLY A 94 0.21 2.02 -2.19
CA GLY A 94 -1.23 1.95 -1.93
C GLY A 94 -1.67 0.57 -1.46
N GLY A 95 -2.95 0.43 -1.12
CA GLY A 95 -3.55 -0.83 -0.72
C GLY A 95 -4.33 -0.77 0.59
N ASP A 96 -4.67 -1.94 1.11
CA ASP A 96 -5.34 -2.09 2.41
C ASP A 96 -4.29 -2.42 3.50
N PHE A 97 -3.97 -1.43 4.28
CA PHE A 97 -3.00 -1.57 5.38
C PHE A 97 -3.57 -2.26 6.62
N ASN A 98 -4.90 -2.33 6.76
CA ASN A 98 -5.57 -2.82 7.97
C ASN A 98 -5.10 -2.10 9.26
N ILE A 99 -4.70 -0.84 9.15
CA ILE A 99 -4.12 -0.01 10.20
C ILE A 99 -4.74 1.38 10.15
N CYS A 100 -5.08 1.90 11.31
CA CYS A 100 -5.50 3.28 11.50
C CYS A 100 -4.30 4.09 12.02
N LEU A 101 -3.78 5.02 11.22
CA LEU A 101 -2.61 5.84 11.61
C LEU A 101 -3.00 6.89 12.65
N GLN A 102 -4.15 7.54 12.51
CA GLN A 102 -4.60 8.63 13.36
C GLN A 102 -5.97 8.30 13.97
N PRO A 103 -6.03 7.43 14.99
CA PRO A 103 -7.29 7.01 15.58
C PRO A 103 -8.09 8.16 16.21
N GLU A 104 -7.43 9.22 16.66
CA GLU A 104 -8.05 10.43 17.21
C GLU A 104 -8.86 11.22 16.17
N VAL A 105 -8.50 11.13 14.90
CA VAL A 105 -9.20 11.80 13.79
C VAL A 105 -10.15 10.84 13.07
N ASP A 106 -9.72 9.59 12.86
CA ASP A 106 -10.42 8.64 12.00
C ASP A 106 -11.53 7.87 12.74
N LYS A 107 -11.47 7.78 14.09
CA LYS A 107 -12.51 7.10 14.89
C LYS A 107 -13.48 8.11 15.51
N LYS A 108 -14.76 7.93 15.28
CA LYS A 108 -15.82 8.71 15.92
C LYS A 108 -16.25 8.06 17.23
N GLY A 109 -15.98 8.74 18.36
CA GLY A 109 -16.47 8.36 19.69
C GLY A 109 -15.73 7.18 20.32
N GLY A 110 -15.64 7.19 21.66
CA GLY A 110 -14.94 6.18 22.45
C GLY A 110 -13.70 6.74 23.18
N ALA A 111 -13.04 5.89 23.97
CA ALA A 111 -11.77 6.23 24.59
C ALA A 111 -10.71 6.42 23.48
N ILE A 112 -9.84 7.41 23.64
CA ILE A 112 -8.68 7.61 22.74
C ILE A 112 -7.85 6.33 22.81
N GLU A 113 -7.91 5.52 21.75
CA GLU A 113 -7.06 4.35 21.63
C GLU A 113 -5.63 4.81 21.35
N LYS A 114 -4.68 4.20 22.05
CA LYS A 114 -3.26 4.39 21.72
C LYS A 114 -3.01 3.88 20.31
N GLN A 115 -2.17 4.59 19.58
CA GLN A 115 -1.66 4.16 18.30
C GLN A 115 -1.04 2.75 18.40
N SER A 116 -1.31 1.90 17.43
CA SER A 116 -0.79 0.52 17.43
C SER A 116 0.71 0.51 17.11
N GLU A 117 1.43 -0.53 17.54
CA GLU A 117 2.84 -0.72 17.16
C GLU A 117 3.02 -0.79 15.64
N SER A 118 2.06 -1.37 14.93
CA SER A 118 2.07 -1.42 13.46
C SER A 118 1.91 -0.02 12.83
N ALA A 119 1.15 0.87 13.45
CA ALA A 119 1.04 2.26 12.99
C ALA A 119 2.37 3.01 13.18
N LEU A 120 3.04 2.81 14.32
CA LEU A 120 4.37 3.38 14.57
C LEU A 120 5.41 2.89 13.56
N LEU A 121 5.34 1.60 13.16
CA LEU A 121 6.23 1.06 12.12
C LEU A 121 5.98 1.72 10.76
N ILE A 122 4.73 1.96 10.38
CA ILE A 122 4.43 2.67 9.12
C ILE A 122 4.94 4.11 9.18
N GLU A 123 4.71 4.82 10.28
CA GLU A 123 5.20 6.20 10.43
C GLU A 123 6.72 6.26 10.32
N ALA A 124 7.43 5.36 11.02
CA ALA A 124 8.89 5.27 10.92
C ALA A 124 9.36 4.98 9.48
N MET A 125 8.69 4.07 8.77
CA MET A 125 8.97 3.81 7.36
C MET A 125 8.71 5.04 6.49
N MET A 126 7.59 5.74 6.70
CA MET A 126 7.26 6.96 5.95
C MET A 126 8.32 8.03 6.14
N ASP A 127 8.78 8.24 7.38
CA ASP A 127 9.82 9.22 7.70
C ASP A 127 11.17 8.84 7.05
N GLU A 128 11.53 7.55 7.05
CA GLU A 128 12.83 7.09 6.54
C GLU A 128 12.94 7.16 5.01
N ILE A 129 11.85 6.90 4.28
CA ILE A 129 11.84 6.88 2.80
C ILE A 129 11.06 8.06 2.20
N ASP A 130 10.79 9.10 2.98
CA ASP A 130 10.13 10.36 2.58
C ASP A 130 8.75 10.14 1.90
N LEU A 131 7.92 9.28 2.49
CA LEU A 131 6.54 9.08 2.06
C LEU A 131 5.58 10.00 2.79
N VAL A 132 4.57 10.48 2.08
CA VAL A 132 3.49 11.28 2.65
C VAL A 132 2.14 10.59 2.46
N ASP A 133 1.27 10.65 3.47
CA ASP A 133 -0.13 10.27 3.32
C ASP A 133 -0.85 11.35 2.51
N SER A 134 -0.96 11.12 1.20
CA SER A 134 -1.55 12.07 0.27
C SER A 134 -3.01 12.41 0.62
N TRP A 135 -3.79 11.41 1.12
CA TRP A 135 -5.16 11.69 1.51
C TRP A 135 -5.21 12.64 2.73
N ARG A 136 -4.38 12.39 3.74
CA ARG A 136 -4.30 13.23 4.93
C ARG A 136 -3.77 14.64 4.63
N LEU A 137 -2.81 14.73 3.71
CA LEU A 137 -2.27 16.02 3.27
C LEU A 137 -3.37 16.95 2.71
N PHE A 138 -4.32 16.40 1.94
CA PHE A 138 -5.43 17.16 1.38
C PHE A 138 -6.67 17.23 2.30
N ASN A 139 -6.74 16.42 3.34
CA ASN A 139 -7.89 16.30 4.25
C ASN A 139 -7.43 16.22 5.72
N PRO A 140 -6.73 17.24 6.27
CA PRO A 140 -6.05 17.13 7.57
C PRO A 140 -6.98 16.80 8.74
N ASP A 141 -8.20 17.36 8.75
CA ASP A 141 -9.16 17.26 9.85
C ASP A 141 -10.36 16.34 9.53
N SER A 142 -10.36 15.73 8.36
CA SER A 142 -11.50 14.91 7.93
C SER A 142 -11.30 13.45 8.34
N PRO A 143 -12.28 12.82 9.00
CA PRO A 143 -12.18 11.39 9.31
C PRO A 143 -12.16 10.58 8.00
N ARG A 144 -11.24 9.61 7.91
CA ARG A 144 -11.20 8.64 6.82
C ARG A 144 -12.41 7.72 6.95
N ARG A 145 -13.29 7.72 5.95
CA ARG A 145 -14.47 6.85 5.96
C ARG A 145 -14.09 5.51 5.34
N GLU A 146 -14.23 4.43 6.10
CA GLU A 146 -14.25 3.10 5.51
C GLU A 146 -15.55 2.93 4.71
N MET A 147 -15.46 2.46 3.48
CA MET A 147 -16.64 2.05 2.73
C MET A 147 -17.21 0.78 3.38
N THR A 148 -18.37 0.88 4.00
CA THR A 148 -19.08 -0.29 4.48
C THR A 148 -19.53 -1.15 3.29
N ARG A 149 -19.52 -2.48 3.44
CA ARG A 149 -19.90 -3.45 2.39
C ARG A 149 -21.28 -3.19 1.77
N ASN A 150 -22.10 -2.33 2.34
CA ASN A 150 -23.46 -2.03 1.89
C ASN A 150 -23.61 -0.69 1.16
N GLY A 151 -22.51 0.03 0.88
CA GLY A 151 -22.56 1.27 0.09
C GLY A 151 -23.35 2.44 0.71
N ASN A 152 -23.78 2.33 1.95
CA ASN A 152 -24.38 3.44 2.68
C ASN A 152 -23.30 4.12 3.54
N PRO A 153 -23.04 5.41 3.35
CA PRO A 153 -22.22 6.20 4.27
C PRO A 153 -23.02 6.37 5.56
N ASP A 154 -22.44 6.00 6.71
CA ASP A 154 -22.94 6.37 8.04
C ASP A 154 -22.84 7.89 8.26
#